data_71d7efb8dd031572d585f797eaae92c5
#
_entry.id   71d7efb8dd031572d585f797eaae92c5
#
_cell.length_a   1.000
_cell.length_b   1.000
_cell.length_c   1.000
_cell.angle_alpha   90.00
_cell.angle_beta   90.00
_cell.angle_gamma   90.00
#
_symmetry.space_group_name_H-M   'P 1'
#
loop_
_entity.id
_entity.type
_entity.pdbx_description
1 polymer ?
#
loop_
_entity_poly.entity_id
_entity_poly.type
_entity_poly.pdbx_seq_one_letter_code
_entity_poly.pdbx_strand_id
1 'polypeptide(L)'
;MIKKLAMTVAVAVAAALAVACSSKEDKAAGVEGEWELVDVEFTTKSAVVGSETVSVYINFDAEGTFAMYQKLGEGRFRNFSGTWSCSNGILNGTYSDGKNWGCPYKVSRDGDTLVMVSSPDGKDTYTYRKCTIPDEIKKNFSFVF
;
A
#
# COMPACT_ATOMS: atom_id res chain seq x y z
N MET A 1 3.87 -29.85 -53.42
CA MET A 1 4.21 -29.64 -53.04
C MET A 1 4.44 -28.83 -52.12
N ILE A 2 4.65 -28.54 -51.49
CA ILE A 2 4.99 -27.90 -50.70
C ILE A 2 4.42 -27.10 -49.86
N LYS A 3 4.38 -26.60 -49.39
CA LYS A 3 3.83 -25.97 -48.75
C LYS A 3 3.74 -26.09 -47.52
N LYS A 4 3.64 -26.17 -46.92
CA LYS A 4 3.47 -26.44 -45.81
C LYS A 4 4.22 -25.83 -44.94
N LEU A 5 4.57 -25.28 -44.59
CA LEU A 5 5.31 -24.82 -43.84
C LEU A 5 4.90 -23.74 -43.19
N ALA A 6 4.62 -23.15 -42.89
CA ALA A 6 4.25 -22.03 -42.43
C ALA A 6 3.56 -21.98 -41.22
N MET A 7 3.45 -22.84 -40.59
CA MET A 7 2.69 -22.84 -39.58
C MET A 7 3.24 -22.73 -38.29
N THR A 8 4.25 -22.63 -37.96
CA THR A 8 4.71 -22.84 -36.68
C THR A 8 5.04 -21.65 -35.93
N VAL A 9 4.92 -20.53 -36.45
CA VAL A 9 5.48 -19.43 -35.82
C VAL A 9 4.64 -18.74 -34.80
N ALA A 10 3.39 -18.90 -34.90
CA ALA A 10 2.51 -18.08 -34.12
C ALA A 10 2.49 -18.36 -32.62
N VAL A 11 2.93 -19.51 -32.27
CA VAL A 11 2.70 -19.94 -30.91
C VAL A 11 3.62 -19.36 -29.88
N ALA A 12 4.80 -19.06 -30.28
CA ALA A 12 5.81 -18.65 -29.30
C ALA A 12 5.57 -17.28 -28.69
N VAL A 13 4.86 -16.46 -29.37
CA VAL A 13 4.73 -15.11 -28.93
C VAL A 13 3.81 -14.94 -27.73
N ALA A 14 2.80 -15.77 -27.68
CA ALA A 14 1.82 -15.62 -26.62
C ALA A 14 2.37 -15.93 -25.25
N ALA A 15 3.30 -16.82 -25.17
CA ALA A 15 3.82 -17.22 -23.87
C ALA A 15 4.64 -16.14 -23.19
N ALA A 16 5.34 -15.35 -23.95
CA ALA A 16 6.17 -14.32 -23.38
C ALA A 16 5.38 -13.20 -22.72
N LEU A 17 4.22 -12.94 -23.24
CA LEU A 17 3.41 -11.87 -22.70
C LEU A 17 2.83 -12.21 -21.34
N ALA A 18 2.49 -13.44 -21.14
CA ALA A 18 1.89 -13.85 -19.87
C ALA A 18 2.87 -13.72 -18.72
N VAL A 19 4.13 -13.98 -18.96
CA VAL A 19 5.12 -13.90 -17.91
C VAL A 19 5.40 -12.45 -17.50
N ALA A 20 5.42 -11.56 -18.45
CA ALA A 20 5.67 -10.16 -18.17
C ALA A 20 4.53 -9.53 -17.36
N CYS A 21 3.30 -9.94 -17.62
CA CYS A 21 2.17 -9.42 -16.90
C CYS A 21 2.14 -9.88 -15.45
N SER A 22 2.46 -11.12 -15.18
CA SER A 22 2.39 -11.60 -13.82
C SER A 22 3.45 -10.97 -12.92
N SER A 23 4.62 -10.68 -13.41
CA SER A 23 5.63 -10.04 -12.59
C SER A 23 5.30 -8.58 -12.26
N LYS A 24 4.53 -7.92 -13.10
CA LYS A 24 4.10 -6.56 -12.79
C LYS A 24 2.96 -6.55 -11.79
N GLU A 25 2.07 -7.49 -11.87
CA GLU A 25 0.97 -7.59 -10.93
C GLU A 25 1.43 -7.85 -9.52
N ASP A 26 2.43 -8.68 -9.34
CA ASP A 26 2.98 -8.97 -8.03
C ASP A 26 3.63 -7.74 -7.39
N LYS A 27 4.12 -6.84 -8.18
CA LYS A 27 4.82 -5.69 -7.65
C LYS A 27 3.89 -4.55 -7.27
N ALA A 28 2.81 -4.40 -7.96
CA ALA A 28 1.92 -3.29 -7.74
C ALA A 28 0.81 -3.60 -6.75
N ALA A 29 0.32 -4.79 -6.69
CA ALA A 29 -0.78 -5.23 -5.83
C ALA A 29 -1.88 -4.18 -5.58
N GLY A 30 -1.94 -3.15 -6.38
CA GLY A 30 -2.94 -2.09 -6.27
C GLY A 30 -2.73 -1.12 -5.11
N VAL A 31 -1.59 -1.17 -4.43
CA VAL A 31 -1.35 -0.33 -3.26
C VAL A 31 -0.88 1.06 -3.63
N GLU A 32 -0.27 1.22 -4.79
CA GLU A 32 0.28 2.51 -5.21
C GLU A 32 -0.75 3.62 -5.22
N GLY A 33 -0.35 4.79 -4.79
CA GLY A 33 -1.17 5.99 -4.78
C GLY A 33 -1.29 6.65 -3.42
N GLU A 34 -2.16 7.64 -3.35
CA GLU A 34 -2.41 8.40 -2.13
C GLU A 34 -3.72 7.94 -1.49
N TRP A 35 -3.69 7.74 -0.19
CA TRP A 35 -4.78 7.16 0.57
C TRP A 35 -5.04 7.92 1.86
N GLU A 36 -6.31 7.98 2.24
CA GLU A 36 -6.77 8.55 3.51
C GLU A 36 -7.36 7.46 4.38
N LEU A 37 -6.95 7.36 5.62
CA LEU A 37 -7.51 6.41 6.57
C LEU A 37 -8.94 6.84 6.92
N VAL A 38 -9.90 5.95 6.73
CA VAL A 38 -11.31 6.23 6.99
C VAL A 38 -11.91 5.38 8.11
N ASP A 39 -11.31 4.24 8.41
CA ASP A 39 -11.79 3.37 9.47
C ASP A 39 -10.68 2.49 10.03
N VAL A 40 -10.77 2.18 11.32
CA VAL A 40 -9.83 1.29 12.01
C VAL A 40 -10.62 0.39 12.95
N GLU A 41 -10.47 -0.91 12.78
CA GLU A 41 -11.05 -1.89 13.68
C GLU A 41 -9.94 -2.60 14.44
N PHE A 42 -9.98 -2.54 15.75
CA PHE A 42 -9.08 -3.29 16.62
C PHE A 42 -9.85 -4.43 17.30
N THR A 43 -9.32 -5.62 17.27
CA THR A 43 -9.95 -6.76 17.92
C THR A 43 -9.80 -6.71 19.43
N THR A 44 -8.80 -6.01 19.91
CA THR A 44 -8.65 -5.78 21.34
C THR A 44 -9.41 -4.53 21.71
N LYS A 45 -10.43 -4.72 22.54
CA LYS A 45 -11.34 -3.77 22.88
C LYS A 45 -10.99 -2.53 23.47
N SER A 46 -9.92 -2.28 23.89
CA SER A 46 -9.54 -1.12 24.64
C SER A 46 -9.29 0.12 23.82
N ALA A 47 -9.34 0.02 22.57
CA ALA A 47 -9.29 1.21 21.76
C ALA A 47 -10.67 1.80 21.60
N VAL A 48 -11.16 2.31 22.65
CA VAL A 48 -12.00 3.45 22.50
C VAL A 48 -11.04 4.50 22.00
N VAL A 49 -11.04 4.69 20.72
CA VAL A 49 -10.56 5.91 20.16
C VAL A 49 -11.57 6.93 20.64
N GLY A 50 -11.43 7.29 21.87
CA GLY A 50 -12.31 8.28 22.44
C GLY A 50 -12.01 9.54 21.71
N SER A 51 -12.98 10.23 21.28
CA SER A 51 -13.00 11.65 20.94
C SER A 51 -11.75 12.30 20.30
N GLU A 52 -10.64 11.64 20.20
CA GLU A 52 -9.47 12.16 19.53
C GLU A 52 -9.51 11.80 18.06
N THR A 53 -9.61 12.81 17.24
CA THR A 53 -9.61 12.65 15.80
C THR A 53 -8.23 12.24 15.34
N VAL A 54 -8.12 11.06 14.81
CA VAL A 54 -6.89 10.60 14.18
C VAL A 54 -7.01 10.82 12.68
N SER A 55 -6.09 11.56 12.11
CA SER A 55 -6.00 11.75 10.67
C SER A 55 -4.71 11.10 10.15
N VAL A 56 -4.84 10.22 9.20
CA VAL A 56 -3.70 9.55 8.58
C VAL A 56 -3.86 9.58 7.07
N TYR A 57 -2.82 10.03 6.40
CA TYR A 57 -2.68 9.93 4.96
C TYR A 57 -1.42 9.14 4.65
N ILE A 58 -1.45 8.33 3.61
CA ILE A 58 -0.27 7.60 3.20
C ILE A 58 -0.17 7.61 1.67
N ASN A 59 1.04 7.82 1.19
CA ASN A 59 1.36 7.74 -0.23
C ASN A 59 2.32 6.57 -0.43
N PHE A 60 1.94 5.65 -1.30
CA PHE A 60 2.81 4.57 -1.74
C PHE A 60 3.27 4.89 -3.16
N ASP A 61 4.55 5.17 -3.29
CA ASP A 61 5.15 5.53 -4.56
C ASP A 61 5.49 4.29 -5.37
N ALA A 62 5.35 4.36 -6.68
CA ALA A 62 5.66 3.26 -7.58
C ALA A 62 7.13 2.80 -7.51
N GLU A 63 8.01 3.66 -7.03
CA GLU A 63 9.43 3.33 -6.89
C GLU A 63 9.75 2.54 -5.62
N GLY A 64 8.77 2.30 -4.78
CA GLY A 64 8.94 1.53 -3.56
C GLY A 64 9.20 2.37 -2.32
N THR A 65 8.89 3.64 -2.35
CA THR A 65 8.96 4.50 -1.16
C THR A 65 7.57 4.82 -0.65
N PHE A 66 7.45 5.17 0.62
CA PHE A 66 6.20 5.65 1.19
C PHE A 66 6.42 6.91 2.02
N ALA A 67 5.37 7.68 2.12
CA ALA A 67 5.30 8.82 3.04
C ALA A 67 3.96 8.75 3.77
N MET A 68 3.98 8.74 5.09
CA MET A 68 2.79 8.73 5.92
C MET A 68 2.73 10.00 6.74
N TYR A 69 1.57 10.62 6.75
CA TYR A 69 1.30 11.83 7.51
C TYR A 69 0.23 11.51 8.56
N GLN A 70 0.60 11.65 9.81
CA GLN A 70 -0.28 11.32 10.93
C GLN A 70 -0.46 12.51 11.85
N LYS A 71 -1.68 12.75 12.22
CA LYS A 71 -2.03 13.77 13.21
C LYS A 71 -2.97 13.19 14.26
N LEU A 72 -2.65 13.44 15.52
CA LEU A 72 -3.48 13.05 16.64
C LEU A 72 -4.07 14.33 17.25
N GLY A 73 -5.39 14.43 17.27
CA GLY A 73 -6.07 15.61 17.80
C GLY A 73 -5.75 16.88 17.03
N GLU A 74 -5.50 17.98 17.76
CA GLU A 74 -5.25 19.26 17.17
C GLU A 74 -3.76 19.56 17.10
N GLY A 75 -2.99 18.82 16.51
CA GLY A 75 -1.55 19.07 16.41
C GLY A 75 -1.12 19.26 14.96
N ARG A 76 0.18 19.21 14.77
CA ARG A 76 0.76 19.17 13.45
C ARG A 76 0.80 17.75 12.93
N PHE A 77 0.75 17.59 11.65
CA PHE A 77 1.04 16.32 11.04
C PHE A 77 2.49 15.93 11.28
N ARG A 78 2.72 14.67 11.55
CA ARG A 78 4.05 14.07 11.65
C ARG A 78 4.28 13.25 10.40
N ASN A 79 5.43 13.37 9.81
CA ASN A 79 5.79 12.59 8.63
C ASN A 79 6.66 11.40 9.02
N PHE A 80 6.26 10.24 8.55
CA PHE A 80 7.02 9.01 8.61
C PHE A 80 7.26 8.56 7.19
N SER A 81 8.46 8.22 6.85
CA SER A 81 8.81 7.80 5.50
C SER A 81 9.71 6.59 5.50
N GLY A 82 9.86 5.99 4.35
CA GLY A 82 10.71 4.82 4.19
C GLY A 82 10.45 4.10 2.88
N THR A 83 10.63 2.80 2.90
CA THR A 83 10.44 1.95 1.73
C THR A 83 9.37 0.89 2.00
N TRP A 84 8.72 0.44 0.95
CA TRP A 84 7.71 -0.61 1.04
C TRP A 84 7.92 -1.66 -0.05
N SER A 85 7.40 -2.83 0.21
CA SER A 85 7.33 -3.91 -0.76
C SER A 85 6.06 -4.71 -0.56
N CYS A 86 5.52 -5.26 -1.62
CA CYS A 86 4.34 -6.10 -1.57
C CYS A 86 4.58 -7.35 -2.40
N SER A 87 4.33 -8.50 -1.80
CA SER A 87 4.51 -9.79 -2.44
C SER A 87 3.41 -10.73 -2.00
N ASN A 88 2.72 -11.34 -2.94
CA ASN A 88 1.61 -12.25 -2.67
C ASN A 88 0.52 -11.63 -1.77
N GLY A 89 0.25 -10.36 -1.95
CA GLY A 89 -0.74 -9.65 -1.15
C GLY A 89 -0.29 -9.28 0.26
N ILE A 90 0.97 -9.47 0.59
CA ILE A 90 1.54 -9.10 1.89
C ILE A 90 2.43 -7.87 1.72
N LEU A 91 2.05 -6.80 2.37
CA LEU A 91 2.73 -5.52 2.37
C LEU A 91 3.65 -5.41 3.57
N ASN A 92 4.89 -5.06 3.33
CA ASN A 92 5.88 -4.78 4.37
C ASN A 92 6.52 -3.43 4.14
N GLY A 93 7.04 -2.85 5.19
CA GLY A 93 7.75 -1.59 5.09
C GLY A 93 8.87 -1.45 6.10
N THR A 94 9.80 -0.56 5.77
CA THR A 94 10.92 -0.19 6.62
C THR A 94 10.98 1.33 6.68
N TYR A 95 11.05 1.87 7.89
CA TYR A 95 11.18 3.31 8.08
C TYR A 95 12.58 3.80 7.71
N SER A 96 12.72 5.09 7.47
CA SER A 96 13.99 5.71 7.09
C SER A 96 15.09 5.55 8.12
N ASP A 97 14.74 5.30 9.39
CA ASP A 97 15.71 5.02 10.44
C ASP A 97 16.20 3.55 10.46
N GLY A 98 15.72 2.73 9.53
CA GLY A 98 16.09 1.33 9.42
C GLY A 98 15.21 0.37 10.19
N LYS A 99 14.24 0.85 10.93
CA LYS A 99 13.32 -0.02 11.68
C LYS A 99 12.21 -0.53 10.78
N ASN A 100 11.88 -1.79 10.92
CA ASN A 100 10.74 -2.38 10.21
C ASN A 100 9.42 -1.92 10.81
N TRP A 101 8.36 -1.94 10.02
CA TRP A 101 7.02 -1.79 10.55
C TRP A 101 6.76 -2.86 11.62
N GLY A 102 5.84 -2.59 12.53
CA GLY A 102 5.54 -3.52 13.62
C GLY A 102 5.06 -4.87 13.18
N CYS A 103 4.42 -4.96 12.03
CA CYS A 103 3.98 -6.22 11.42
C CYS A 103 3.78 -6.02 9.91
N PRO A 104 3.77 -7.12 9.15
CA PRO A 104 3.31 -7.05 7.76
C PRO A 104 1.78 -6.95 7.71
N TYR A 105 1.24 -6.55 6.58
CA TYR A 105 -0.20 -6.42 6.38
C TYR A 105 -0.65 -7.18 5.16
N LYS A 106 -1.74 -7.92 5.31
CA LYS A 106 -2.42 -8.51 4.17
C LYS A 106 -3.27 -7.42 3.56
N VAL A 107 -3.07 -7.13 2.28
CA VAL A 107 -3.75 -6.04 1.61
C VAL A 107 -4.72 -6.54 0.57
N SER A 108 -5.83 -5.85 0.44
CA SER A 108 -6.80 -6.06 -0.62
C SER A 108 -7.32 -4.72 -1.09
N ARG A 109 -7.63 -4.62 -2.37
CA ARG A 109 -8.16 -3.39 -2.95
C ARG A 109 -9.43 -3.68 -3.72
N ASP A 110 -10.43 -2.84 -3.51
CA ASP A 110 -11.66 -2.86 -4.28
C ASP A 110 -11.96 -1.42 -4.72
N GLY A 111 -11.70 -1.10 -5.98
CA GLY A 111 -11.87 0.24 -6.50
C GLY A 111 -11.02 1.27 -5.77
N ASP A 112 -11.70 2.20 -5.11
CA ASP A 112 -11.06 3.28 -4.36
C ASP A 112 -10.86 2.96 -2.88
N THR A 113 -11.08 1.72 -2.48
CA THR A 113 -10.92 1.25 -1.11
C THR A 113 -9.74 0.29 -1.00
N LEU A 114 -8.85 0.56 -0.06
CA LEU A 114 -7.73 -0.30 0.28
C LEU A 114 -7.90 -0.78 1.72
N VAL A 115 -7.84 -2.09 1.92
CA VAL A 115 -7.94 -2.68 3.26
C VAL A 115 -6.61 -3.34 3.62
N MET A 116 -6.10 -3.02 4.80
CA MET A 116 -4.87 -3.56 5.33
C MET A 116 -5.18 -4.27 6.64
N VAL A 117 -4.90 -5.56 6.72
CA VAL A 117 -5.14 -6.37 7.90
C VAL A 117 -3.81 -6.85 8.47
N SER A 118 -3.58 -6.63 9.76
CA SER A 118 -2.34 -7.06 10.39
C SER A 118 -2.14 -8.58 10.23
N SER A 119 -0.92 -8.98 9.94
CA SER A 119 -0.59 -10.38 9.66
C SER A 119 0.54 -10.84 10.60
N PRO A 120 0.48 -12.06 11.06
CA PRO A 120 -0.46 -13.15 10.72
C PRO A 120 -1.73 -13.18 11.56
N ASP A 121 -1.83 -12.38 12.60
CA ASP A 121 -2.89 -12.53 13.61
C ASP A 121 -4.27 -11.99 13.16
N GLY A 122 -4.31 -11.08 12.20
CA GLY A 122 -5.56 -10.53 11.69
C GLY A 122 -6.33 -9.64 12.67
N LYS A 123 -5.66 -9.12 13.71
CA LYS A 123 -6.35 -8.42 14.78
C LYS A 123 -6.76 -7.01 14.45
N ASP A 124 -5.99 -6.33 13.65
CA ASP A 124 -6.22 -4.93 13.33
C ASP A 124 -6.52 -4.78 11.86
N THR A 125 -7.58 -4.06 11.55
CA THR A 125 -7.99 -3.78 10.17
C THR A 125 -8.03 -2.28 9.96
N TYR A 126 -7.35 -1.82 8.93
CA TYR A 126 -7.28 -0.43 8.54
C TYR A 126 -7.92 -0.28 7.17
N THR A 127 -8.90 0.58 7.04
CA THR A 127 -9.58 0.85 5.77
C THR A 127 -9.22 2.25 5.29
N TYR A 128 -8.69 2.31 4.08
CA TYR A 128 -8.30 3.55 3.43
C TYR A 128 -9.16 3.82 2.21
N ARG A 129 -9.34 5.07 1.89
CA ARG A 129 -10.00 5.51 0.66
C ARG A 129 -9.01 6.28 -0.18
N LYS A 130 -9.06 6.09 -1.49
CA LYS A 130 -8.20 6.82 -2.41
C LYS A 130 -8.50 8.31 -2.35
N CYS A 131 -7.47 9.12 -2.32
CA CYS A 131 -7.61 10.56 -2.19
C CYS A 131 -6.46 11.28 -2.91
N THR A 132 -6.49 12.59 -2.85
CA THR A 132 -5.34 13.45 -3.15
C THR A 132 -4.95 14.10 -1.83
N ILE A 133 -3.75 13.85 -1.34
CA ILE A 133 -3.28 14.44 -0.10
C ILE A 133 -3.14 15.95 -0.30
N PRO A 134 -3.76 16.78 0.56
CA PRO A 134 -3.64 18.23 0.41
C PRO A 134 -2.19 18.72 0.45
N ASP A 135 -1.86 19.65 -0.41
CA ASP A 135 -0.51 20.20 -0.50
C ASP A 135 -0.03 20.82 0.81
N GLU A 136 -0.92 21.41 1.55
CA GLU A 136 -0.57 21.99 2.85
C GLU A 136 -0.08 20.95 3.84
N ILE A 137 -0.57 19.73 3.76
CA ILE A 137 -0.09 18.61 4.61
C ILE A 137 1.29 18.18 4.14
N LYS A 138 1.50 18.12 2.85
CA LYS A 138 2.79 17.74 2.27
C LYS A 138 3.91 18.75 2.53
N LYS A 139 3.55 19.96 2.89
CA LYS A 139 4.52 21.04 3.11
C LYS A 139 4.70 21.44 4.57
N ASN A 140 3.72 21.10 5.42
CA ASN A 140 3.67 21.62 6.78
C ASN A 140 3.61 20.49 7.80
N PHE A 141 4.63 19.74 7.92
CA PHE A 141 4.72 18.63 8.85
C PHE A 141 6.04 18.68 9.62
N SER A 142 6.10 17.91 10.71
CA SER A 142 7.34 17.68 11.44
C SER A 142 7.88 16.31 11.06
N PHE A 143 9.15 16.24 10.71
CA PHE A 143 9.79 14.97 10.44
C PHE A 143 9.94 14.16 11.72
N VAL A 144 9.68 12.89 11.64
CA VAL A 144 9.95 11.96 12.73
C VAL A 144 11.17 11.13 12.36
N PHE A 145 11.21 10.64 11.14
CA PHE A 145 12.35 9.96 10.53
C PHE A 145 12.03 9.59 9.08
#